data_051766df51a343779b1e80b6b51fc8c6
#
_entry.id   051766df51a343779b1e80b6b51fc8c6
#
_cell.length_a   1.000
_cell.length_b   1.000
_cell.length_c   1.000
_cell.angle_alpha   90.00
_cell.angle_beta   90.00
_cell.angle_gamma   90.00
#
_symmetry.space_group_name_H-M   'P 1'
#
loop_
_entity.id
_entity.type
_entity.pdbx_description
1 polymer ?
#
loop_
_entity_poly.entity_id
_entity_poly.type
_entity_poly.pdbx_seq_one_letter_code
_entity_poly.pdbx_strand_id
1 'polypeptide(L)'
;MDLRCPSCNGADLKKLSLAYQEGRFQVETRTRLRGVIVGEGGPNVVVGRATTRGIQQTELSKHLSPPAKWSYKKLVLWSAIVTFVALVVYVRSVMSGPAPASSLPVTLYAVLAPAAFIFLVALFWRHNHSTYQRQFAQWNQSFVCERCGTVSQHDFPSAALS
;
A
#
# COMPACT_ATOMS: atom_id res chain seq x y z
N MET A 1 18.87 -31.42 -9.18
CA MET A 1 18.89 -30.91 -7.79
C MET A 1 17.53 -31.19 -7.21
N ASP A 2 17.44 -32.07 -6.21
CA ASP A 2 16.16 -32.34 -5.56
C ASP A 2 15.83 -31.23 -4.56
N LEU A 3 14.88 -30.38 -4.93
CA LEU A 3 14.34 -29.35 -4.06
C LEU A 3 13.42 -30.02 -3.02
N ARG A 4 13.87 -30.04 -1.76
CA ARG A 4 13.08 -30.60 -0.65
C ARG A 4 12.86 -29.54 0.43
N CYS A 5 11.72 -29.59 1.06
CA CYS A 5 11.37 -28.70 2.16
C CYS A 5 12.32 -28.98 3.38
N PRO A 6 12.97 -27.97 3.95
CA PRO A 6 13.85 -28.17 5.10
C PRO A 6 13.12 -28.62 6.37
N SER A 7 11.82 -28.34 6.49
CA SER A 7 11.02 -28.71 7.68
C SER A 7 10.42 -30.10 7.61
N CYS A 8 9.82 -30.49 6.46
CA CYS A 8 9.06 -31.75 6.35
C CYS A 8 9.64 -32.72 5.31
N ASN A 9 10.76 -32.36 4.66
CA ASN A 9 11.43 -33.13 3.60
C ASN A 9 10.54 -33.48 2.39
N GLY A 10 9.37 -32.80 2.26
CA GLY A 10 8.44 -32.97 1.15
C GLY A 10 8.99 -32.34 -0.14
N ALA A 11 8.60 -32.91 -1.29
CA ALA A 11 8.97 -32.41 -2.61
C ALA A 11 7.98 -31.34 -3.15
N ASP A 12 6.87 -31.09 -2.42
CA ASP A 12 5.77 -30.21 -2.85
C ASP A 12 6.11 -28.73 -2.59
N LEU A 13 7.15 -28.25 -3.26
CA LEU A 13 7.59 -26.85 -3.18
C LEU A 13 7.04 -26.05 -4.36
N LYS A 14 6.39 -24.95 -4.04
CA LYS A 14 5.83 -24.02 -5.01
C LYS A 14 6.46 -22.65 -4.88
N LYS A 15 6.72 -21.98 -5.99
CA LYS A 15 7.25 -20.62 -5.98
C LYS A 15 6.28 -19.67 -5.29
N LEU A 16 6.78 -18.83 -4.37
CA LEU A 16 5.95 -17.97 -3.55
C LEU A 16 5.08 -17.02 -4.37
N SER A 17 5.63 -16.49 -5.48
CA SER A 17 4.90 -15.61 -6.40
C SER A 17 3.72 -16.31 -7.10
N LEU A 18 3.86 -17.60 -7.43
CA LEU A 18 2.77 -18.38 -8.02
C LEU A 18 1.67 -18.67 -6.99
N ALA A 19 2.05 -19.13 -5.78
CA ALA A 19 1.10 -19.38 -4.71
C ALA A 19 0.31 -18.12 -4.34
N TYR A 20 0.96 -16.94 -4.34
CA TYR A 20 0.30 -15.66 -4.13
C TYR A 20 -0.70 -15.32 -5.24
N GLN A 21 -0.35 -15.54 -6.50
CA GLN A 21 -1.23 -15.24 -7.65
C GLN A 21 -2.45 -16.15 -7.67
N GLU A 22 -2.27 -17.44 -7.45
CA GLU A 22 -3.36 -18.42 -7.41
C GLU A 22 -4.36 -18.16 -6.26
N GLY A 23 -3.89 -17.64 -5.14
CA GLY A 23 -4.77 -17.26 -4.03
C GLY A 23 -5.54 -15.96 -4.24
N ARG A 24 -5.46 -15.32 -5.42
CA ARG A 24 -6.17 -14.06 -5.74
C ARG A 24 -7.21 -14.30 -6.82
N PHE A 25 -8.47 -14.06 -6.49
CA PHE A 25 -9.59 -14.17 -7.42
C PHE A 25 -10.23 -12.82 -7.65
N GLN A 26 -10.47 -12.48 -8.91
CA GLN A 26 -11.33 -11.35 -9.25
C GLN A 26 -12.78 -11.76 -9.13
N VAL A 27 -13.52 -11.09 -8.27
CA VAL A 27 -14.95 -11.31 -8.09
C VAL A 27 -15.71 -10.11 -8.63
N GLU A 28 -16.57 -10.37 -9.60
CA GLU A 28 -17.52 -9.39 -10.10
C GLU A 28 -18.92 -9.80 -9.64
N THR A 29 -19.47 -9.06 -8.68
CA THR A 29 -20.83 -9.28 -8.19
C THR A 29 -21.77 -8.27 -8.84
N ARG A 30 -22.76 -8.78 -9.55
CA ARG A 30 -23.83 -7.98 -10.15
C ARG A 30 -25.08 -8.09 -9.30
N THR A 31 -25.43 -7.02 -8.61
CA THR A 31 -26.63 -6.95 -7.78
C THR A 31 -27.71 -6.17 -8.52
N ARG A 32 -28.90 -6.76 -8.64
CA ARG A 32 -30.09 -6.07 -9.10
C ARG A 32 -30.88 -5.61 -7.88
N LEU A 33 -31.02 -4.31 -7.75
CA LEU A 33 -31.82 -3.71 -6.70
C LEU A 33 -33.20 -3.37 -7.31
N ARG A 34 -34.25 -3.87 -6.68
CA ARG A 34 -35.63 -3.44 -6.96
C ARG A 34 -36.15 -2.75 -5.72
N GLY A 35 -36.54 -1.49 -5.85
CA GLY A 35 -37.14 -0.73 -4.78
C GLY A 35 -38.41 -0.07 -5.27
N VAL A 36 -39.37 0.11 -4.37
CA VAL A 36 -40.60 0.90 -4.62
C VAL A 36 -40.42 2.18 -3.83
N ILE A 37 -40.40 3.30 -4.52
CA ILE A 37 -40.41 4.63 -3.89
C ILE A 37 -41.86 5.13 -3.97
N VAL A 38 -42.47 5.38 -2.81
CA VAL A 38 -43.80 5.99 -2.70
C VAL A 38 -43.61 7.50 -2.56
N GLY A 39 -43.96 8.25 -3.58
CA GLY A 39 -43.95 9.71 -3.59
C GLY A 39 -45.38 10.26 -3.80
N GLU A 40 -45.53 11.59 -3.78
CA GLU A 40 -46.84 12.28 -3.95
C GLU A 40 -47.57 11.96 -5.29
N GLY A 41 -46.89 11.31 -6.24
CA GLY A 41 -47.45 10.87 -7.52
C GLY A 41 -47.77 9.38 -7.62
N GLY A 42 -47.71 8.62 -6.51
CA GLY A 42 -47.94 7.17 -6.47
C GLY A 42 -46.70 6.31 -6.39
N PRO A 43 -46.81 4.97 -6.34
CA PRO A 43 -45.72 4.04 -6.24
C PRO A 43 -44.92 3.95 -7.56
N ASN A 44 -43.68 4.36 -7.55
CA ASN A 44 -42.76 4.20 -8.66
C ASN A 44 -41.77 3.06 -8.39
N VAL A 45 -41.65 2.12 -9.34
CA VAL A 45 -40.66 1.02 -9.24
C VAL A 45 -39.34 1.51 -9.79
N VAL A 46 -38.35 1.57 -8.94
CA VAL A 46 -36.99 1.91 -9.33
C VAL A 46 -36.14 0.60 -9.42
N VAL A 47 -35.59 0.37 -10.61
CA VAL A 47 -34.68 -0.77 -10.84
C VAL A 47 -33.27 -0.25 -11.00
N GLY A 48 -32.42 -0.54 -10.00
CA GLY A 48 -30.99 -0.23 -10.02
C GLY A 48 -30.15 -1.47 -10.33
N ARG A 49 -29.05 -1.30 -11.05
CA ARG A 49 -27.99 -2.33 -11.20
C ARG A 49 -26.73 -1.79 -10.57
N ALA A 50 -26.21 -2.52 -9.57
CA ALA A 50 -24.91 -2.25 -8.98
C ALA A 50 -23.94 -3.35 -9.41
N THR A 51 -22.77 -2.97 -9.91
CA THR A 51 -21.68 -3.90 -10.21
C THR A 51 -20.54 -3.59 -9.24
N THR A 52 -20.27 -4.53 -8.33
CA THR A 52 -19.16 -4.44 -7.41
C THR A 52 -18.03 -5.32 -7.92
N ARG A 53 -16.87 -4.72 -8.16
CA ARG A 53 -15.64 -5.45 -8.50
C ARG A 53 -14.72 -5.44 -7.29
N GLY A 54 -14.29 -6.62 -6.89
CA GLY A 54 -13.39 -6.80 -5.77
C GLY A 54 -12.36 -7.88 -6.06
N ILE A 55 -11.27 -7.87 -5.30
CA ILE A 55 -10.28 -8.95 -5.29
C ILE A 55 -10.47 -9.68 -3.98
N GLN A 56 -10.84 -10.96 -4.05
CA GLN A 56 -10.80 -11.85 -2.90
C GLN A 56 -9.44 -12.51 -2.83
N GLN A 57 -8.92 -12.61 -1.61
CA GLN A 57 -7.65 -13.26 -1.32
C GLN A 57 -7.86 -14.35 -0.27
N THR A 58 -7.25 -15.51 -0.50
CA THR A 58 -7.19 -16.55 0.52
C THR A 58 -6.31 -16.10 1.69
N GLU A 59 -6.52 -16.65 2.88
CA GLU A 59 -5.68 -16.33 4.05
C GLU A 59 -4.19 -16.64 3.76
N LEU A 60 -3.91 -17.74 3.08
CA LEU A 60 -2.56 -18.07 2.65
C LEU A 60 -1.97 -16.97 1.75
N SER A 61 -2.70 -16.51 0.75
CA SER A 61 -2.25 -15.44 -0.16
C SER A 61 -1.99 -14.11 0.57
N LYS A 62 -2.75 -13.80 1.63
CA LYS A 62 -2.49 -12.60 2.45
C LYS A 62 -1.14 -12.70 3.18
N HIS A 63 -0.84 -13.85 3.77
CA HIS A 63 0.44 -14.09 4.45
C HIS A 63 1.63 -14.10 3.49
N LEU A 64 1.43 -14.56 2.27
CA LEU A 64 2.44 -14.60 1.22
C LEU A 64 2.55 -13.30 0.41
N SER A 65 1.92 -12.22 0.85
CA SER A 65 1.90 -10.95 0.12
C SER A 65 3.32 -10.37 -0.06
N PRO A 66 3.59 -9.78 -1.24
CA PRO A 66 4.88 -9.15 -1.50
C PRO A 66 5.09 -7.94 -0.57
N PRO A 67 6.35 -7.57 -0.28
CA PRO A 67 6.65 -6.37 0.49
C PRO A 67 5.99 -5.14 -0.16
N ALA A 68 5.48 -4.22 0.66
CA ALA A 68 4.78 -3.03 0.20
C ALA A 68 5.76 -1.87 -0.07
N LYS A 69 5.57 -1.18 -1.19
CA LYS A 69 6.25 0.09 -1.46
C LYS A 69 5.70 1.20 -0.56
N TRP A 70 6.56 2.08 -0.10
CA TRP A 70 6.13 3.29 0.57
C TRP A 70 5.44 4.23 -0.42
N SER A 71 4.25 4.69 -0.05
CA SER A 71 3.41 5.49 -0.95
C SER A 71 3.74 6.98 -0.87
N TYR A 72 4.28 7.55 -1.93
CA TYR A 72 4.50 9.00 -2.05
C TYR A 72 3.20 9.81 -1.97
N LYS A 73 2.05 9.23 -2.39
CA LYS A 73 0.73 9.90 -2.28
C LYS A 73 0.40 10.24 -0.82
N LYS A 74 0.69 9.31 0.11
CA LYS A 74 0.48 9.54 1.55
C LYS A 74 1.41 10.63 2.07
N LEU A 75 2.68 10.63 1.65
CA LEU A 75 3.65 11.67 2.04
C LEU A 75 3.18 13.06 1.61
N VAL A 76 2.80 13.21 0.33
CA VAL A 76 2.31 14.48 -0.23
C VAL A 76 1.03 14.93 0.49
N LEU A 77 0.07 14.03 0.74
CA LEU A 77 -1.17 14.35 1.44
C LEU A 77 -0.88 14.88 2.85
N TRP A 78 -0.06 14.16 3.63
CA TRP A 78 0.27 14.57 4.99
C TRP A 78 1.04 15.89 5.03
N SER A 79 1.99 16.11 4.10
CA SER A 79 2.71 17.39 4.02
C SER A 79 1.78 18.55 3.67
N ALA A 80 0.82 18.34 2.77
CA ALA A 80 -0.18 19.35 2.41
C ALA A 80 -1.07 19.70 3.61
N ILE A 81 -1.53 18.69 4.38
CA ILE A 81 -2.34 18.92 5.59
C ILE A 81 -1.55 19.73 6.63
N VAL A 82 -0.30 19.34 6.92
CA VAL A 82 0.53 20.05 7.90
C VAL A 82 0.78 21.50 7.47
N THR A 83 1.10 21.72 6.18
CA THR A 83 1.29 23.08 5.65
C THR A 83 0.02 23.91 5.72
N PHE A 84 -1.14 23.33 5.39
CA PHE A 84 -2.43 24.01 5.48
C PHE A 84 -2.77 24.41 6.93
N VAL A 85 -2.60 23.50 7.89
CA VAL A 85 -2.84 23.79 9.32
C VAL A 85 -1.90 24.90 9.81
N ALA A 86 -0.61 24.84 9.46
CA ALA A 86 0.35 25.86 9.81
C ALA A 86 -0.03 27.23 9.23
N LEU A 87 -0.50 27.27 7.98
CA LEU A 87 -0.99 28.51 7.35
C LEU A 87 -2.21 29.08 8.08
N VAL A 88 -3.19 28.24 8.42
CA VAL A 88 -4.39 28.67 9.16
C VAL A 88 -4.03 29.24 10.53
N VAL A 89 -3.13 28.58 11.26
CA VAL A 89 -2.64 29.06 12.56
C VAL A 89 -1.92 30.38 12.40
N TYR A 90 -1.07 30.53 11.40
CA TYR A 90 -0.37 31.79 11.11
C TYR A 90 -1.34 32.92 10.78
N VAL A 91 -2.30 32.71 9.86
CA VAL A 91 -3.29 33.75 9.52
C VAL A 91 -4.10 34.16 10.73
N ARG A 92 -4.53 33.19 11.57
CA ARG A 92 -5.23 33.53 12.82
C ARG A 92 -4.38 34.35 13.77
N SER A 93 -3.10 34.02 13.94
CA SER A 93 -2.19 34.76 14.84
C SER A 93 -1.98 36.20 14.37
N VAL A 94 -1.92 36.43 13.05
CA VAL A 94 -1.80 37.76 12.47
C VAL A 94 -3.10 38.57 12.62
N MET A 95 -4.27 37.93 12.47
CA MET A 95 -5.57 38.64 12.56
C MET A 95 -6.03 38.90 14.01
N SER A 96 -5.56 38.12 14.99
CA SER A 96 -6.05 38.17 16.37
C SER A 96 -5.16 38.98 17.34
N GLY A 97 -3.99 39.48 16.91
CA GLY A 97 -3.03 40.15 17.78
C GLY A 97 -2.22 41.24 17.11
N PRO A 98 -1.47 42.06 17.90
CA PRO A 98 -0.46 42.95 17.34
C PRO A 98 0.52 42.12 16.51
N ALA A 99 0.91 42.67 15.36
CA ALA A 99 1.83 42.01 14.44
C ALA A 99 3.02 41.40 15.19
N PRO A 100 3.36 40.10 14.98
CA PRO A 100 4.46 39.48 15.70
C PRO A 100 5.73 40.31 15.49
N ALA A 101 6.32 40.81 16.58
CA ALA A 101 7.48 41.71 16.57
C ALA A 101 8.74 41.07 15.96
N SER A 102 8.71 39.75 15.66
CA SER A 102 9.82 39.05 15.03
C SER A 102 9.32 38.18 13.87
N SER A 103 9.94 38.35 12.70
CA SER A 103 9.76 37.46 11.53
C SER A 103 10.44 36.09 11.71
N LEU A 104 11.17 35.89 12.81
CA LEU A 104 11.95 34.68 13.13
C LEU A 104 11.16 33.36 12.99
N PRO A 105 9.94 33.20 13.58
CA PRO A 105 9.23 31.93 13.46
C PRO A 105 8.79 31.62 12.04
N VAL A 106 8.48 32.64 11.24
CA VAL A 106 8.04 32.45 9.84
C VAL A 106 9.22 32.08 8.95
N THR A 107 10.36 32.75 9.10
CA THR A 107 11.58 32.44 8.35
C THR A 107 12.11 31.06 8.70
N LEU A 108 12.07 30.69 9.98
CA LEU A 108 12.49 29.35 10.43
C LEU A 108 11.61 28.26 9.83
N TYR A 109 10.28 28.46 9.83
CA TYR A 109 9.35 27.52 9.20
C TYR A 109 9.56 27.44 7.68
N ALA A 110 9.76 28.56 7.00
CA ALA A 110 9.98 28.61 5.56
C ALA A 110 11.24 27.85 5.11
N VAL A 111 12.24 27.72 5.98
CA VAL A 111 13.48 26.96 5.69
C VAL A 111 13.35 25.50 6.13
N LEU A 112 12.86 25.24 7.35
CA LEU A 112 12.82 23.90 7.91
C LEU A 112 11.78 23.00 7.26
N ALA A 113 10.62 23.53 6.87
CA ALA A 113 9.57 22.71 6.27
C ALA A 113 9.98 22.11 4.91
N PRO A 114 10.52 22.88 3.94
CA PRO A 114 11.01 22.30 2.69
C PRO A 114 12.23 21.40 2.91
N ALA A 115 13.14 21.72 3.83
CA ALA A 115 14.28 20.86 4.15
C ALA A 115 13.83 19.49 4.70
N ALA A 116 12.88 19.48 5.63
CA ALA A 116 12.29 18.26 6.16
C ALA A 116 11.56 17.45 5.07
N PHE A 117 10.83 18.14 4.19
CA PHE A 117 10.14 17.47 3.08
C PHE A 117 11.13 16.81 2.11
N ILE A 118 12.19 17.52 1.70
CA ILE A 118 13.25 16.96 0.83
C ILE A 118 13.91 15.76 1.50
N PHE A 119 14.20 15.84 2.79
CA PHE A 119 14.78 14.74 3.57
C PHE A 119 13.86 13.51 3.58
N LEU A 120 12.55 13.70 3.84
CA LEU A 120 11.58 12.62 3.79
C LEU A 120 11.47 11.99 2.40
N VAL A 121 11.42 12.80 1.34
CA VAL A 121 11.42 12.30 -0.04
C VAL A 121 12.67 11.46 -0.33
N ALA A 122 13.84 11.90 0.11
CA ALA A 122 15.09 11.16 -0.05
C ALA A 122 15.07 9.83 0.70
N LEU A 123 14.52 9.79 1.92
CA LEU A 123 14.32 8.55 2.70
C LEU A 123 13.38 7.58 1.98
N PHE A 124 12.24 8.07 1.47
CA PHE A 124 11.28 7.25 0.71
C PHE A 124 11.90 6.71 -0.58
N TRP A 125 12.64 7.56 -1.27
CA TRP A 125 13.36 7.15 -2.48
C TRP A 125 14.39 6.07 -2.19
N ARG A 126 15.23 6.28 -1.15
CA ARG A 126 16.23 5.29 -0.72
C ARG A 126 15.58 3.96 -0.33
N HIS A 127 14.48 4.00 0.45
CA HIS A 127 13.77 2.79 0.83
C HIS A 127 13.19 2.06 -0.39
N ASN A 128 12.49 2.78 -1.27
CA ASN A 128 11.84 2.18 -2.43
C ASN A 128 12.84 1.69 -3.48
N HIS A 129 14.02 2.30 -3.56
CA HIS A 129 15.02 1.94 -4.58
C HIS A 129 16.00 0.84 -4.12
N SER A 130 16.38 0.82 -2.85
CA SER A 130 17.35 -0.17 -2.34
C SER A 130 16.70 -1.27 -1.50
N THR A 131 16.04 -0.91 -0.42
CA THR A 131 15.49 -1.88 0.56
C THR A 131 14.35 -2.69 -0.03
N TYR A 132 13.39 -2.00 -0.67
CA TYR A 132 12.26 -2.67 -1.32
C TYR A 132 12.72 -3.62 -2.43
N GLN A 133 13.65 -3.19 -3.29
CA GLN A 133 14.15 -4.03 -4.40
C GLN A 133 14.79 -5.32 -3.89
N ARG A 134 15.60 -5.24 -2.83
CA ARG A 134 16.21 -6.41 -2.20
C ARG A 134 15.17 -7.35 -1.61
N GLN A 135 14.23 -6.81 -0.84
CA GLN A 135 13.14 -7.61 -0.24
C GLN A 135 12.25 -8.26 -1.29
N PHE A 136 11.95 -7.53 -2.36
CA PHE A 136 11.15 -8.07 -3.46
C PHE A 136 11.88 -9.16 -4.24
N ALA A 137 13.19 -9.01 -4.47
CA ALA A 137 14.02 -10.04 -5.09
C ALA A 137 14.06 -11.31 -4.23
N GLN A 138 14.28 -11.19 -2.93
CA GLN A 138 14.23 -12.31 -1.98
C GLN A 138 12.86 -12.99 -1.97
N TRP A 139 11.78 -12.21 -1.90
CA TRP A 139 10.42 -12.73 -1.97
C TRP A 139 10.17 -13.50 -3.26
N ASN A 140 10.62 -12.99 -4.40
CA ASN A 140 10.44 -13.64 -5.70
C ASN A 140 11.26 -14.92 -5.87
N GLN A 141 12.34 -15.09 -5.11
CA GLN A 141 13.19 -16.29 -5.09
C GLN A 141 12.77 -17.30 -4.02
N SER A 142 11.81 -16.95 -3.16
CA SER A 142 11.33 -17.82 -2.08
C SER A 142 10.33 -18.85 -2.58
N PHE A 143 10.31 -20.00 -1.89
CA PHE A 143 9.39 -21.11 -2.13
C PHE A 143 8.57 -21.39 -0.87
N VAL A 144 7.34 -21.81 -1.06
CA VAL A 144 6.46 -22.26 0.01
C VAL A 144 6.20 -23.76 -0.16
N CYS A 145 6.25 -24.49 0.93
CA CYS A 145 5.87 -25.89 0.95
C CYS A 145 4.35 -26.00 1.10
N GLU A 146 3.67 -26.66 0.14
CA GLU A 146 2.21 -26.85 0.21
C GLU A 146 1.78 -27.77 1.36
N ARG A 147 2.68 -28.64 1.88
CA ARG A 147 2.40 -29.55 2.98
C ARG A 147 2.41 -28.90 4.35
N CYS A 148 3.46 -28.14 4.65
CA CYS A 148 3.66 -27.58 6.00
C CYS A 148 3.58 -26.04 6.05
N GLY A 149 3.43 -25.36 4.92
CA GLY A 149 3.34 -23.91 4.83
C GLY A 149 4.66 -23.16 5.08
N THR A 150 5.76 -23.88 5.34
CA THR A 150 7.07 -23.25 5.60
C THR A 150 7.59 -22.57 4.35
N VAL A 151 8.00 -21.31 4.52
CA VAL A 151 8.67 -20.53 3.46
C VAL A 151 10.17 -20.73 3.57
N SER A 152 10.80 -21.17 2.50
CA SER A 152 12.23 -21.35 2.39
C SER A 152 12.82 -20.49 1.28
N GLN A 153 14.01 -19.95 1.51
CA GLN A 153 14.82 -19.30 0.50
C GLN A 153 15.82 -20.34 -0.01
N HIS A 154 15.75 -20.63 -1.31
CA HIS A 154 16.80 -21.39 -1.96
C HIS A 154 17.70 -20.40 -2.70
N ASP A 155 18.92 -20.28 -2.25
CA ASP A 155 19.97 -19.56 -2.96
C ASP A 155 20.33 -20.36 -4.20
N PHE A 156 19.72 -20.02 -5.34
CA PHE A 156 20.25 -20.48 -6.61
C PHE A 156 21.55 -19.72 -6.86
N PRO A 157 22.68 -20.42 -7.04
CA PRO A 157 23.88 -19.72 -7.45
C PRO A 157 23.56 -19.00 -8.77
N SER A 158 23.81 -17.69 -8.80
CA SER A 158 23.53 -16.77 -9.91
C SER A 158 24.36 -17.03 -11.19
N ALA A 159 24.87 -18.23 -11.36
CA ALA A 159 25.81 -18.64 -12.42
C ALA A 159 25.15 -19.19 -13.70
N ALA A 160 23.86 -18.91 -13.96
CA ALA A 160 23.18 -19.46 -15.14
C ALA A 160 22.51 -18.40 -16.06
N LEU A 161 22.96 -17.15 -16.01
CA LEU A 161 22.53 -16.10 -16.96
C LEU A 161 23.77 -15.36 -17.49
N SER A 162 24.61 -16.08 -18.23
CA SER A 162 25.58 -15.50 -19.13
C SER A 162 25.23 -15.89 -20.57
#